data_882e6445349cbc6d560566b640f2cdce
#
_entry.id   882e6445349cbc6d560566b640f2cdce
#
_cell.length_a   1.000
_cell.length_b   1.000
_cell.length_c   1.000
_cell.angle_alpha   90.00
_cell.angle_beta   90.00
_cell.angle_gamma   90.00
#
_symmetry.space_group_name_H-M   'P 1'
#
loop_
_entity.id
_entity.type
_entity.pdbx_description
1 polymer ?
#
loop_
_entity_poly.entity_id
_entity_poly.type
_entity_poly.pdbx_seq_one_letter_code
_entity_poly.pdbx_strand_id
1 'polypeptide(L)'
;MKHLLSINDLSKAEAISILDTAQEMARVSDGPMKKLPTLRGRTIVNLFAEDSTRTRISFEAAAKRLSADVINFSAKGSSISKGESLKDTAQTLQAMGADAVIIRHGASGAAQRLADSRWMSGAVINAGDGTHEHPSQALLDAFTIRKHLSKGAIDLSGLRVAIVGDVLHSRVARSNVLLLAKLGAQVILVAPPTLLPVGVESWPCTISYDLDAVIDGLDAVMMLRIQMERMNELFFPSAREYSRYFGLNSDRIRSLKPDAIVMHPGPMNRGLEITADAADGARSVIVEQVANGVSIRMAVLYLLLAGNQEIGATL
;
A
#
# COMPACT_ATOMS: atom_id res chain seq x y z
N MET A 1 10.01 5.37 -15.29
CA MET A 1 9.33 5.98 -14.12
C MET A 1 10.30 6.86 -13.33
N LYS A 2 9.98 8.12 -13.02
CA LYS A 2 10.82 9.02 -12.17
C LYS A 2 10.32 9.12 -10.74
N HIS A 3 9.02 9.04 -10.53
CA HIS A 3 8.34 9.14 -9.24
C HIS A 3 7.33 8.00 -9.12
N LEU A 4 6.88 7.70 -7.90
CA LEU A 4 5.73 6.82 -7.63
C LEU A 4 4.68 7.63 -6.86
N LEU A 5 3.76 8.29 -7.53
CA LEU A 5 2.81 9.22 -6.93
C LEU A 5 1.39 8.64 -6.85
N SER A 6 0.94 8.00 -7.93
CA SER A 6 -0.40 7.42 -8.08
C SER A 6 -0.32 6.09 -8.83
N ILE A 7 -1.28 5.22 -8.62
CA ILE A 7 -1.45 3.99 -9.42
C ILE A 7 -1.87 4.33 -10.85
N ASN A 8 -2.52 5.46 -11.05
CA ASN A 8 -2.90 5.89 -12.41
C ASN A 8 -1.68 6.23 -13.27
N ASP A 9 -0.56 6.67 -12.68
CA ASP A 9 0.68 6.98 -13.38
C ASP A 9 1.43 5.74 -13.85
N LEU A 10 1.10 4.55 -13.32
CA LEU A 10 1.70 3.29 -13.72
C LEU A 10 0.94 2.65 -14.88
N SER A 11 1.65 2.29 -15.94
CA SER A 11 1.15 1.31 -16.90
C SER A 11 1.06 -0.09 -16.29
N LYS A 12 0.26 -0.98 -16.90
CA LYS A 12 0.22 -2.40 -16.50
C LYS A 12 1.62 -3.04 -16.55
N ALA A 13 2.40 -2.74 -17.57
CA ALA A 13 3.76 -3.27 -17.73
C ALA A 13 4.72 -2.80 -16.63
N GLU A 14 4.67 -1.51 -16.24
CA GLU A 14 5.47 -1.01 -15.11
C GLU A 14 5.04 -1.64 -13.78
N ALA A 15 3.74 -1.81 -13.54
CA ALA A 15 3.26 -2.51 -12.35
C ALA A 15 3.78 -3.95 -12.30
N ILE A 16 3.69 -4.70 -13.40
CA ILE A 16 4.23 -6.07 -13.50
C ILE A 16 5.75 -6.06 -13.25
N SER A 17 6.50 -5.15 -13.87
CA SER A 17 7.94 -5.03 -13.65
C SER A 17 8.31 -4.79 -12.19
N ILE A 18 7.54 -3.98 -11.46
CA ILE A 18 7.73 -3.79 -10.01
C ILE A 18 7.47 -5.10 -9.25
N LEU A 19 6.41 -5.84 -9.60
CA LEU A 19 6.08 -7.11 -8.94
C LEU A 19 7.15 -8.18 -9.23
N ASP A 20 7.70 -8.25 -10.45
CA ASP A 20 8.75 -9.18 -10.81
C ASP A 20 10.06 -8.85 -10.10
N THR A 21 10.43 -7.57 -10.08
CA THR A 21 11.61 -7.10 -9.33
C THR A 21 11.44 -7.41 -7.83
N ALA A 22 10.25 -7.24 -7.28
CA ALA A 22 9.98 -7.58 -5.88
C ALA A 22 10.11 -9.07 -5.59
N GLN A 23 9.82 -9.95 -6.55
CA GLN A 23 10.02 -11.40 -6.41
C GLN A 23 11.52 -11.71 -6.27
N GLU A 24 12.39 -11.05 -7.05
CA GLU A 24 13.84 -11.21 -6.90
C GLU A 24 14.33 -10.62 -5.57
N MET A 25 13.81 -9.46 -5.15
CA MET A 25 14.14 -8.88 -3.85
C MET A 25 13.70 -9.75 -2.67
N ALA A 26 12.58 -10.48 -2.80
CA ALA A 26 12.14 -11.45 -1.80
C ALA A 26 13.14 -12.60 -1.67
N ARG A 27 13.60 -13.18 -2.80
CA ARG A 27 14.62 -14.24 -2.80
C ARG A 27 15.92 -13.81 -2.11
N VAL A 28 16.37 -12.57 -2.34
CA VAL A 28 17.55 -12.02 -1.64
C VAL A 28 17.28 -11.90 -0.15
N SER A 29 16.06 -11.48 0.23
CA SER A 29 15.68 -11.31 1.64
C SER A 29 15.61 -12.63 2.42
N ASP A 30 15.30 -13.72 1.74
CA ASP A 30 15.25 -15.08 2.32
C ASP A 30 16.65 -15.75 2.37
N GLY A 31 17.61 -15.20 1.65
CA GLY A 31 18.99 -15.69 1.58
C GLY A 31 19.83 -15.32 2.82
N PRO A 32 21.05 -15.89 2.93
CA PRO A 32 21.96 -15.60 4.04
C PRO A 32 22.46 -14.15 4.05
N MET A 33 22.61 -13.53 2.89
CA MET A 33 23.05 -12.15 2.74
C MET A 33 21.88 -11.28 2.30
N LYS A 34 21.29 -10.55 3.24
CA LYS A 34 20.07 -9.74 3.04
C LYS A 34 20.34 -8.31 2.54
N LYS A 35 21.57 -8.03 2.08
CA LYS A 35 21.98 -6.71 1.59
C LYS A 35 22.48 -6.76 0.16
N LEU A 36 22.10 -5.75 -0.62
CA LEU A 36 22.59 -5.49 -1.97
C LEU A 36 23.26 -4.12 -2.01
N PRO A 37 24.41 -3.95 -2.68
CA PRO A 37 25.13 -2.67 -2.74
C PRO A 37 24.56 -1.69 -3.77
N THR A 38 23.35 -1.92 -4.29
CA THR A 38 22.77 -1.26 -5.48
C THR A 38 22.50 0.23 -5.29
N LEU A 39 22.25 0.69 -4.05
CA LEU A 39 22.02 2.11 -3.75
C LEU A 39 23.08 2.69 -2.80
N ARG A 40 24.30 2.13 -2.83
CA ARG A 40 25.41 2.66 -2.03
C ARG A 40 25.73 4.09 -2.41
N GLY A 41 25.81 4.98 -1.43
CA GLY A 41 26.05 6.43 -1.62
C GLY A 41 24.80 7.22 -2.00
N ARG A 42 23.61 6.61 -2.05
CA ARG A 42 22.34 7.30 -2.19
C ARG A 42 21.74 7.65 -0.83
N THR A 43 21.17 8.83 -0.72
CA THR A 43 20.49 9.33 0.49
C THR A 43 18.99 9.32 0.29
N ILE A 44 18.26 8.58 1.11
CA ILE A 44 16.80 8.44 1.09
C ILE A 44 16.22 9.06 2.35
N VAL A 45 15.25 9.96 2.17
CA VAL A 45 14.58 10.63 3.29
C VAL A 45 13.16 10.08 3.46
N ASN A 46 12.85 9.60 4.65
CA ASN A 46 11.49 9.29 5.08
C ASN A 46 10.86 10.53 5.71
N LEU A 47 10.02 11.25 4.96
CA LEU A 47 9.30 12.45 5.41
C LEU A 47 7.88 12.08 5.84
N PHE A 48 7.66 11.80 7.11
CA PHE A 48 6.39 11.35 7.65
C PHE A 48 5.72 12.44 8.49
N ALA A 49 4.74 13.13 7.92
CA ALA A 49 3.90 14.10 8.59
C ALA A 49 2.71 13.48 9.34
N GLU A 50 2.40 12.20 9.08
CA GLU A 50 1.44 11.39 9.82
C GLU A 50 2.12 10.19 10.48
N ASP A 51 1.55 9.73 11.60
CA ASP A 51 2.05 8.53 12.30
C ASP A 51 1.90 7.29 11.42
N SER A 52 2.98 6.55 11.26
CA SER A 52 2.99 5.27 10.55
C SER A 52 4.21 4.44 10.95
N THR A 53 3.99 3.44 11.77
CA THR A 53 5.07 2.53 12.18
C THR A 53 5.47 1.59 11.05
N ARG A 54 4.49 0.85 10.49
CA ARG A 54 4.77 -0.17 9.46
C ARG A 54 5.40 0.40 8.20
N THR A 55 4.80 1.45 7.63
CA THR A 55 5.26 2.00 6.36
C THR A 55 6.64 2.62 6.50
N ARG A 56 6.90 3.39 7.57
CA ARG A 56 8.20 4.01 7.83
C ARG A 56 9.29 2.96 8.01
N ILE A 57 9.08 2.01 8.94
CA ILE A 57 10.09 0.97 9.24
C ILE A 57 10.38 0.11 8.01
N SER A 58 9.36 -0.23 7.21
CA SER A 58 9.57 -1.07 6.03
C SER A 58 10.29 -0.34 4.89
N PHE A 59 10.06 0.97 4.69
CA PHE A 59 10.88 1.76 3.77
C PHE A 59 12.32 1.92 4.28
N GLU A 60 12.51 2.16 5.57
CA GLU A 60 13.83 2.20 6.17
C GLU A 60 14.58 0.88 6.00
N ALA A 61 13.90 -0.25 6.28
CA ALA A 61 14.48 -1.57 6.08
C ALA A 61 14.82 -1.84 4.61
N ALA A 62 13.94 -1.47 3.68
CA ALA A 62 14.16 -1.62 2.24
C ALA A 62 15.38 -0.82 1.76
N ALA A 63 15.49 0.45 2.14
CA ALA A 63 16.59 1.31 1.78
C ALA A 63 17.93 0.79 2.33
N LYS A 64 17.96 0.39 3.62
CA LYS A 64 19.14 -0.19 4.25
C LYS A 64 19.56 -1.53 3.64
N ARG A 65 18.60 -2.35 3.18
CA ARG A 65 18.91 -3.59 2.45
C ARG A 65 19.52 -3.33 1.08
N LEU A 66 19.24 -2.21 0.46
CA LEU A 66 19.87 -1.74 -0.78
C LEU A 66 21.17 -0.94 -0.53
N SER A 67 21.63 -0.86 0.71
CA SER A 67 22.84 -0.12 1.15
C SER A 67 22.76 1.40 0.95
N ALA A 68 21.56 1.97 0.93
CA ALA A 68 21.38 3.42 0.95
C ALA A 68 21.50 3.98 2.37
N ASP A 69 21.91 5.25 2.47
CA ASP A 69 21.80 6.03 3.70
C ASP A 69 20.36 6.51 3.90
N VAL A 70 19.87 6.44 5.15
CA VAL A 70 18.48 6.75 5.46
C VAL A 70 18.39 7.84 6.51
N ILE A 71 17.64 8.89 6.20
CA ILE A 71 17.29 9.97 7.13
C ILE A 71 15.79 9.85 7.45
N ASN A 72 15.45 9.66 8.71
CA ASN A 72 14.07 9.66 9.17
C ASN A 72 13.70 11.04 9.69
N PHE A 73 12.75 11.68 9.04
CA PHE A 73 12.21 12.98 9.42
C PHE A 73 10.75 12.81 9.87
N SER A 74 10.47 13.18 11.12
CA SER A 74 9.13 13.14 11.70
C SER A 74 8.60 14.54 11.92
N ALA A 75 7.31 14.78 11.63
CA ALA A 75 6.70 16.09 11.89
C ALA A 75 6.71 16.46 13.39
N LYS A 76 6.47 15.48 14.28
CA LYS A 76 6.55 15.73 15.73
C LYS A 76 7.98 16.06 16.16
N GLY A 77 8.15 17.22 16.76
CA GLY A 77 9.46 17.70 17.24
C GLY A 77 10.37 18.30 16.18
N SER A 78 9.88 18.51 14.96
CA SER A 78 10.61 19.16 13.86
C SER A 78 10.10 20.56 13.57
N SER A 79 10.72 21.25 12.62
CA SER A 79 10.31 22.57 12.13
C SER A 79 8.90 22.58 11.53
N ILE A 80 8.41 21.46 10.97
CA ILE A 80 7.03 21.32 10.49
C ILE A 80 6.03 21.59 11.62
N SER A 81 6.28 21.08 12.83
CA SER A 81 5.41 21.35 13.99
C SER A 81 5.41 22.82 14.43
N LYS A 82 6.39 23.60 13.96
CA LYS A 82 6.50 25.06 14.18
C LYS A 82 5.92 25.88 13.02
N GLY A 83 5.29 25.21 12.02
CA GLY A 83 4.67 25.90 10.88
C GLY A 83 5.54 26.00 9.62
N GLU A 84 6.69 25.30 9.56
CA GLU A 84 7.50 25.27 8.33
C GLU A 84 6.71 24.69 7.16
N SER A 85 6.80 25.34 6.01
CA SER A 85 6.10 24.91 4.81
C SER A 85 6.74 23.64 4.18
N LEU A 86 5.93 22.86 3.44
CA LEU A 86 6.44 21.72 2.67
C LEU A 86 7.54 22.15 1.68
N LYS A 87 7.47 23.39 1.16
CA LYS A 87 8.48 23.96 0.27
C LYS A 87 9.83 24.10 0.97
N ASP A 88 9.85 24.75 2.12
CA ASP A 88 11.09 25.01 2.86
C ASP A 88 11.74 23.72 3.34
N THR A 89 10.91 22.77 3.80
CA THR A 89 11.36 21.41 4.13
C THR A 89 11.99 20.73 2.91
N ALA A 90 11.32 20.75 1.74
CA ALA A 90 11.84 20.12 0.54
C ALA A 90 13.17 20.71 0.07
N GLN A 91 13.29 22.05 0.10
CA GLN A 91 14.53 22.75 -0.26
C GLN A 91 15.68 22.43 0.71
N THR A 92 15.38 22.31 1.98
CA THR A 92 16.35 21.89 3.00
C THR A 92 16.85 20.46 2.73
N LEU A 93 15.95 19.52 2.43
CA LEU A 93 16.30 18.13 2.11
C LEU A 93 17.11 18.05 0.81
N GLN A 94 16.77 18.86 -0.20
CA GLN A 94 17.55 18.97 -1.44
C GLN A 94 18.97 19.47 -1.18
N ALA A 95 19.12 20.50 -0.35
CA ALA A 95 20.44 21.05 0.02
C ALA A 95 21.29 20.03 0.81
N MET A 96 20.66 19.10 1.52
CA MET A 96 21.33 18.00 2.22
C MET A 96 21.64 16.79 1.30
N GLY A 97 21.38 16.88 0.00
CA GLY A 97 21.72 15.83 -0.96
C GLY A 97 20.73 14.64 -1.02
N ALA A 98 19.46 14.86 -0.71
CA ALA A 98 18.45 13.79 -0.82
C ALA A 98 18.24 13.36 -2.27
N ASP A 99 18.52 12.08 -2.58
CA ASP A 99 18.25 11.46 -3.89
C ASP A 99 16.77 11.04 -4.03
N ALA A 100 16.12 10.71 -2.94
CA ALA A 100 14.69 10.40 -2.90
C ALA A 100 14.03 10.84 -1.60
N VAL A 101 12.76 11.25 -1.71
CA VAL A 101 11.89 11.54 -0.55
C VAL A 101 10.68 10.62 -0.60
N ILE A 102 10.49 9.87 0.47
CA ILE A 102 9.33 9.05 0.75
C ILE A 102 8.40 9.88 1.62
N ILE A 103 7.32 10.39 1.04
CA ILE A 103 6.42 11.32 1.73
C ILE A 103 5.14 10.62 2.17
N ARG A 104 4.76 10.81 3.44
CA ARG A 104 3.43 10.51 3.98
C ARG A 104 2.84 11.77 4.59
N HIS A 105 1.66 12.17 4.12
CA HIS A 105 1.06 13.46 4.47
C HIS A 105 -0.45 13.38 4.65
N GLY A 106 -1.03 14.20 5.53
CA GLY A 106 -2.47 14.26 5.78
C GLY A 106 -3.27 14.92 4.66
N ALA A 107 -2.65 15.76 3.85
CA ALA A 107 -3.34 16.39 2.71
C ALA A 107 -3.18 15.53 1.45
N SER A 108 -4.31 15.24 0.78
CA SER A 108 -4.34 14.61 -0.54
C SER A 108 -3.62 15.49 -1.57
N GLY A 109 -2.82 14.87 -2.46
CA GLY A 109 -2.04 15.58 -3.48
C GLY A 109 -0.69 16.14 -2.99
N ALA A 110 -0.32 15.98 -1.72
CA ALA A 110 0.94 16.51 -1.20
C ALA A 110 2.17 15.92 -1.91
N ALA A 111 2.16 14.63 -2.22
CA ALA A 111 3.23 13.97 -2.96
C ALA A 111 3.34 14.48 -4.40
N GLN A 112 2.20 14.66 -5.07
CA GLN A 112 2.13 15.24 -6.41
C GLN A 112 2.68 16.67 -6.43
N ARG A 113 2.22 17.50 -5.49
CA ARG A 113 2.70 18.89 -5.36
C ARG A 113 4.20 18.95 -5.17
N LEU A 114 4.77 18.05 -4.34
CA LEU A 114 6.22 18.00 -4.13
C LEU A 114 6.97 17.64 -5.42
N ALA A 115 6.47 16.69 -6.21
CA ALA A 115 7.09 16.26 -7.46
C ALA A 115 7.02 17.35 -8.55
N ASP A 116 5.88 18.04 -8.70
CA ASP A 116 5.64 19.03 -9.76
C ASP A 116 6.31 20.37 -9.47
N SER A 117 6.52 20.71 -8.21
CA SER A 117 7.00 22.03 -7.78
C SER A 117 8.45 22.32 -8.11
N ARG A 118 9.24 21.30 -8.48
CA ARG A 118 10.68 21.39 -8.71
C ARG A 118 11.49 21.93 -7.52
N TRP A 119 10.94 21.84 -6.29
CA TRP A 119 11.67 22.24 -5.08
C TRP A 119 12.81 21.28 -4.75
N MET A 120 12.76 20.08 -5.34
CA MET A 120 13.82 19.09 -5.29
C MET A 120 13.94 18.35 -6.62
N SER A 121 15.14 17.82 -6.92
CA SER A 121 15.44 17.07 -8.14
C SER A 121 15.25 15.55 -8.00
N GLY A 122 15.27 15.05 -6.77
CA GLY A 122 15.22 13.63 -6.42
C GLY A 122 13.88 12.97 -6.73
N ALA A 123 13.83 11.67 -6.59
CA ALA A 123 12.61 10.88 -6.74
C ALA A 123 11.62 11.18 -5.58
N VAL A 124 10.32 11.19 -5.88
CA VAL A 124 9.25 11.32 -4.88
C VAL A 124 8.44 10.03 -4.86
N ILE A 125 8.22 9.49 -3.65
CA ILE A 125 7.45 8.26 -3.44
C ILE A 125 6.31 8.57 -2.47
N ASN A 126 5.08 8.38 -2.93
CA ASN A 126 3.88 8.52 -2.11
C ASN A 126 3.72 7.33 -1.17
N ALA A 127 3.93 7.54 0.13
CA ALA A 127 3.71 6.57 1.20
C ALA A 127 2.35 6.73 1.90
N GLY A 128 1.42 7.41 1.23
CA GLY A 128 0.05 7.68 1.66
C GLY A 128 -0.23 9.15 1.88
N ASP A 129 -1.15 9.71 1.11
CA ASP A 129 -1.58 11.11 1.18
C ASP A 129 -3.09 11.23 1.37
N GLY A 130 -3.51 11.82 2.48
CA GLY A 130 -4.92 12.03 2.84
C GLY A 130 -5.77 10.76 2.72
N THR A 131 -6.88 10.88 2.02
CA THR A 131 -7.74 9.76 1.56
C THR A 131 -7.50 9.40 0.09
N HIS A 132 -6.49 9.99 -0.55
CA HIS A 132 -6.22 9.87 -1.98
C HIS A 132 -5.62 8.51 -2.33
N GLU A 133 -4.32 8.29 -2.11
CA GLU A 133 -3.68 7.04 -2.51
C GLU A 133 -2.55 6.59 -1.57
N HIS A 134 -2.21 5.30 -1.68
CA HIS A 134 -1.04 4.67 -1.09
C HIS A 134 -0.47 3.61 -2.05
N PRO A 135 0.22 4.03 -3.13
CA PRO A 135 0.61 3.13 -4.22
C PRO A 135 1.43 1.92 -3.76
N SER A 136 2.41 2.11 -2.87
CA SER A 136 3.23 1.00 -2.38
C SER A 136 2.46 -0.01 -1.52
N GLN A 137 1.28 0.36 -0.97
CA GLN A 137 0.39 -0.58 -0.30
C GLN A 137 -0.34 -1.44 -1.34
N ALA A 138 -0.93 -0.83 -2.36
CA ALA A 138 -1.60 -1.60 -3.40
C ALA A 138 -0.64 -2.56 -4.11
N LEU A 139 0.60 -2.13 -4.36
CA LEU A 139 1.63 -2.99 -4.96
C LEU A 139 1.97 -4.19 -4.07
N LEU A 140 2.12 -4.02 -2.76
CA LEU A 140 2.39 -5.17 -1.87
C LEU A 140 1.20 -6.09 -1.73
N ASP A 141 -0.02 -5.56 -1.78
CA ASP A 141 -1.26 -6.34 -1.73
C ASP A 141 -1.39 -7.16 -3.03
N ALA A 142 -1.19 -6.55 -4.19
CA ALA A 142 -1.17 -7.23 -5.49
C ALA A 142 -0.06 -8.28 -5.58
N PHE A 143 1.13 -8.00 -5.03
CA PHE A 143 2.23 -8.96 -4.96
C PHE A 143 1.88 -10.17 -4.11
N THR A 144 1.25 -9.95 -2.96
CA THR A 144 0.80 -11.02 -2.06
C THR A 144 -0.26 -11.89 -2.74
N ILE A 145 -1.26 -11.28 -3.40
CA ILE A 145 -2.29 -11.99 -4.16
C ILE A 145 -1.62 -12.82 -5.28
N ARG A 146 -0.73 -12.22 -6.06
CA ARG A 146 -0.02 -12.91 -7.16
C ARG A 146 0.76 -14.11 -6.66
N LYS A 147 1.48 -13.96 -5.56
CA LYS A 147 2.31 -15.02 -4.97
C LYS A 147 1.49 -16.25 -4.56
N HIS A 148 0.29 -16.05 -4.04
CA HIS A 148 -0.56 -17.14 -3.55
C HIS A 148 -1.50 -17.72 -4.62
N LEU A 149 -2.01 -16.89 -5.52
CA LEU A 149 -3.17 -17.24 -6.33
C LEU A 149 -2.93 -17.30 -7.84
N SER A 150 -1.85 -16.69 -8.36
CA SER A 150 -1.65 -16.57 -9.81
C SER A 150 -1.28 -17.89 -10.50
N LYS A 151 -0.86 -18.91 -9.75
CA LYS A 151 -0.42 -20.22 -10.30
C LYS A 151 0.60 -20.07 -11.46
N GLY A 152 1.46 -19.05 -11.37
CA GLY A 152 2.49 -18.74 -12.37
C GLY A 152 2.08 -17.72 -13.44
N ALA A 153 0.85 -17.21 -13.42
CA ALA A 153 0.46 -16.10 -14.29
C ALA A 153 1.20 -14.80 -13.89
N ILE A 154 1.47 -13.96 -14.87
CA ILE A 154 2.18 -12.69 -14.66
C ILE A 154 1.28 -11.59 -14.05
N ASP A 155 -0.02 -11.71 -14.23
CA ASP A 155 -1.04 -10.77 -13.75
C ASP A 155 -2.09 -11.46 -12.85
N LEU A 156 -3.21 -10.79 -12.57
CA LEU A 156 -4.27 -11.25 -11.71
C LEU A 156 -5.57 -11.57 -12.45
N SER A 157 -5.48 -11.80 -13.77
CA SER A 157 -6.65 -12.06 -14.61
C SER A 157 -7.46 -13.27 -14.11
N GLY A 158 -8.76 -13.06 -14.02
CA GLY A 158 -9.71 -14.09 -13.57
C GLY A 158 -9.86 -14.23 -12.05
N LEU A 159 -9.05 -13.57 -11.24
CA LEU A 159 -9.21 -13.57 -9.79
C LEU A 159 -10.33 -12.63 -9.35
N ARG A 160 -11.12 -13.03 -8.37
CA ARG A 160 -12.18 -12.24 -7.73
C ARG A 160 -11.70 -11.80 -6.34
N VAL A 161 -11.58 -10.49 -6.15
CA VAL A 161 -11.05 -9.89 -4.92
C VAL A 161 -12.10 -8.98 -4.30
N ALA A 162 -12.54 -9.28 -3.08
CA ALA A 162 -13.38 -8.37 -2.31
C ALA A 162 -12.52 -7.45 -1.42
N ILE A 163 -12.90 -6.17 -1.39
CA ILE A 163 -12.38 -5.16 -0.45
C ILE A 163 -13.56 -4.75 0.41
N VAL A 164 -13.49 -5.07 1.70
CA VAL A 164 -14.64 -5.00 2.62
C VAL A 164 -14.42 -3.98 3.71
N GLY A 165 -15.31 -3.02 3.87
CA GLY A 165 -15.32 -2.13 5.02
C GLY A 165 -15.35 -0.64 4.71
N ASP A 166 -14.55 0.14 5.44
CA ASP A 166 -14.52 1.60 5.32
C ASP A 166 -13.79 2.06 4.05
N VAL A 167 -14.50 2.04 2.93
CA VAL A 167 -13.98 2.50 1.63
C VAL A 167 -13.85 4.01 1.58
N LEU A 168 -14.80 4.73 2.20
CA LEU A 168 -14.90 6.20 2.15
C LEU A 168 -13.61 6.88 2.66
N HIS A 169 -13.07 6.41 3.79
CA HIS A 169 -11.89 6.99 4.41
C HIS A 169 -10.58 6.26 4.03
N SER A 170 -10.65 5.24 3.15
CA SER A 170 -9.53 4.37 2.86
C SER A 170 -8.80 4.72 1.56
N ARG A 171 -7.63 5.35 1.68
CA ARG A 171 -6.68 5.47 0.55
C ARG A 171 -6.17 4.09 0.05
N VAL A 172 -6.20 3.07 0.91
CA VAL A 172 -5.81 1.71 0.54
C VAL A 172 -6.84 1.09 -0.41
N ALA A 173 -8.13 1.25 -0.13
CA ALA A 173 -9.20 0.79 -1.02
C ALA A 173 -9.07 1.41 -2.42
N ARG A 174 -8.91 2.73 -2.49
CA ARG A 174 -8.78 3.46 -3.75
C ARG A 174 -7.60 2.95 -4.58
N SER A 175 -6.41 2.87 -4.01
CA SER A 175 -5.22 2.39 -4.73
C SER A 175 -5.35 0.93 -5.15
N ASN A 176 -5.94 0.07 -4.31
CA ASN A 176 -6.15 -1.34 -4.64
C ASN A 176 -7.17 -1.53 -5.78
N VAL A 177 -8.29 -0.81 -5.77
CA VAL A 177 -9.27 -0.88 -6.86
C VAL A 177 -8.59 -0.56 -8.19
N LEU A 178 -7.82 0.51 -8.24
CA LEU A 178 -7.12 0.93 -9.46
C LEU A 178 -6.09 -0.10 -9.93
N LEU A 179 -5.25 -0.61 -9.02
CA LEU A 179 -4.17 -1.52 -9.38
C LEU A 179 -4.69 -2.92 -9.73
N LEU A 180 -5.56 -3.48 -8.90
CA LEU A 180 -6.07 -4.84 -9.10
C LEU A 180 -6.86 -4.96 -10.40
N ALA A 181 -7.70 -3.96 -10.71
CA ALA A 181 -8.41 -3.90 -11.99
C ALA A 181 -7.42 -3.75 -13.18
N LYS A 182 -6.40 -2.88 -13.06
CA LYS A 182 -5.33 -2.73 -14.06
C LYS A 182 -4.59 -4.04 -14.32
N LEU A 183 -4.42 -4.88 -13.30
CA LEU A 183 -3.80 -6.21 -13.38
C LEU A 183 -4.78 -7.31 -13.82
N GLY A 184 -6.05 -6.99 -14.08
CA GLY A 184 -7.06 -7.91 -14.64
C GLY A 184 -7.93 -8.63 -13.62
N ALA A 185 -7.82 -8.32 -12.32
CA ALA A 185 -8.71 -8.87 -11.30
C ALA A 185 -10.11 -8.25 -11.36
N GLN A 186 -11.12 -9.02 -10.99
CA GLN A 186 -12.47 -8.54 -10.73
C GLN A 186 -12.55 -8.05 -9.29
N VAL A 187 -12.67 -6.75 -9.11
CA VAL A 187 -12.73 -6.12 -7.78
C VAL A 187 -14.18 -5.92 -7.36
N ILE A 188 -14.51 -6.30 -6.14
CA ILE A 188 -15.82 -6.12 -5.53
C ILE A 188 -15.64 -5.29 -4.25
N LEU A 189 -16.24 -4.11 -4.19
CA LEU A 189 -16.32 -3.35 -2.94
C LEU A 189 -17.55 -3.81 -2.15
N VAL A 190 -17.34 -4.11 -0.88
CA VAL A 190 -18.42 -4.55 0.02
C VAL A 190 -18.45 -3.63 1.23
N ALA A 191 -19.51 -2.82 1.35
CA ALA A 191 -19.64 -1.86 2.43
C ALA A 191 -21.09 -1.42 2.61
N PRO A 192 -21.47 -0.91 3.80
CA PRO A 192 -22.73 -0.18 3.92
C PRO A 192 -22.69 1.07 3.02
N PRO A 193 -23.83 1.52 2.47
CA PRO A 193 -23.89 2.67 1.58
C PRO A 193 -23.22 3.93 2.14
N THR A 194 -23.29 4.13 3.45
CA THR A 194 -22.70 5.27 4.17
C THR A 194 -21.17 5.26 4.21
N LEU A 195 -20.53 4.12 3.98
CA LEU A 195 -19.07 3.98 3.93
C LEU A 195 -18.52 3.87 2.49
N LEU A 196 -19.33 4.22 1.50
CA LEU A 196 -18.91 4.35 0.11
C LEU A 196 -18.78 5.83 -0.27
N PRO A 197 -17.72 6.21 -1.00
CA PRO A 197 -17.58 7.58 -1.48
C PRO A 197 -18.59 7.89 -2.59
N VAL A 198 -19.01 9.14 -2.68
CA VAL A 198 -19.83 9.63 -3.80
C VAL A 198 -19.07 9.41 -5.12
N GLY A 199 -19.76 8.89 -6.12
CA GLY A 199 -19.17 8.62 -7.44
C GLY A 199 -18.36 7.33 -7.52
N VAL A 200 -18.44 6.45 -6.51
CA VAL A 200 -17.74 5.14 -6.48
C VAL A 200 -18.15 4.24 -7.66
N GLU A 201 -19.32 4.48 -8.26
CA GLU A 201 -19.82 3.76 -9.43
C GLU A 201 -18.95 3.97 -10.68
N SER A 202 -18.15 5.03 -10.71
CA SER A 202 -17.17 5.29 -11.77
C SER A 202 -15.85 4.53 -11.60
N TRP A 203 -15.65 3.86 -10.47
CA TRP A 203 -14.44 3.09 -10.24
C TRP A 203 -14.48 1.75 -10.98
N PRO A 204 -13.33 1.19 -11.37
CA PRO A 204 -13.27 -0.08 -12.09
C PRO A 204 -13.52 -1.28 -11.15
N CYS A 205 -14.71 -1.34 -10.54
CA CYS A 205 -15.13 -2.37 -9.60
C CYS A 205 -16.65 -2.57 -9.64
N THR A 206 -17.12 -3.63 -9.02
CA THR A 206 -18.55 -3.81 -8.70
C THR A 206 -18.79 -3.51 -7.22
N ILE A 207 -20.03 -3.22 -6.86
CA ILE A 207 -20.43 -2.88 -5.50
C ILE A 207 -21.41 -3.94 -4.99
N SER A 208 -21.22 -4.38 -3.77
CA SER A 208 -22.18 -5.18 -3.01
C SER A 208 -22.41 -4.57 -1.64
N TYR A 209 -23.65 -4.65 -1.18
CA TYR A 209 -24.03 -4.26 0.19
C TYR A 209 -24.18 -5.46 1.11
N ASP A 210 -23.87 -6.66 0.60
CA ASP A 210 -23.99 -7.92 1.31
C ASP A 210 -22.73 -8.77 1.05
N LEU A 211 -21.98 -9.07 2.13
CA LEU A 211 -20.78 -9.89 2.04
C LEU A 211 -21.14 -11.36 1.78
N ASP A 212 -22.21 -11.85 2.37
CA ASP A 212 -22.62 -13.25 2.27
C ASP A 212 -23.07 -13.61 0.83
N ALA A 213 -23.58 -12.62 0.08
CA ALA A 213 -23.98 -12.81 -1.32
C ALA A 213 -22.81 -12.98 -2.30
N VAL A 214 -21.58 -12.67 -1.91
CA VAL A 214 -20.41 -12.69 -2.82
C VAL A 214 -19.29 -13.62 -2.35
N ILE A 215 -19.30 -14.03 -1.09
CA ILE A 215 -18.15 -14.62 -0.39
C ILE A 215 -17.70 -15.96 -0.96
N ASP A 216 -18.61 -16.83 -1.40
CA ASP A 216 -18.35 -18.16 -1.92
C ASP A 216 -17.55 -18.17 -3.24
N GLY A 217 -17.64 -17.07 -3.97
CA GLY A 217 -16.93 -16.89 -5.24
C GLY A 217 -15.57 -16.18 -5.13
N LEU A 218 -15.12 -15.79 -3.93
CA LEU A 218 -13.91 -14.99 -3.76
C LEU A 218 -12.64 -15.84 -3.75
N ASP A 219 -11.59 -15.31 -4.39
CA ASP A 219 -10.22 -15.82 -4.32
C ASP A 219 -9.43 -15.10 -3.22
N ALA A 220 -9.73 -13.83 -2.96
CA ALA A 220 -9.16 -13.06 -1.87
C ALA A 220 -10.21 -12.16 -1.22
N VAL A 221 -10.15 -12.03 0.10
CA VAL A 221 -10.91 -11.04 0.85
C VAL A 221 -9.96 -10.14 1.64
N MET A 222 -10.02 -8.84 1.35
CA MET A 222 -9.25 -7.81 2.04
C MET A 222 -10.18 -7.03 2.95
N MET A 223 -9.98 -7.18 4.26
CA MET A 223 -10.73 -6.43 5.25
C MET A 223 -10.08 -5.08 5.48
N LEU A 224 -10.86 -4.02 5.46
CA LEU A 224 -10.41 -2.67 5.79
C LEU A 224 -10.66 -2.36 7.25
N ARG A 225 -9.72 -1.66 7.86
CA ARG A 225 -9.92 -1.12 9.21
C ARG A 225 -11.06 -0.10 9.22
N ILE A 226 -11.94 -0.22 10.18
CA ILE A 226 -12.92 0.83 10.48
C ILE A 226 -12.20 1.98 11.18
N GLN A 227 -12.14 3.14 10.52
CA GLN A 227 -11.36 4.29 10.97
C GLN A 227 -12.22 5.22 11.85
N MET A 228 -12.61 4.74 13.03
CA MET A 228 -13.47 5.47 13.97
C MET A 228 -12.96 6.89 14.28
N GLU A 229 -11.64 7.08 14.28
CA GLU A 229 -11.01 8.38 14.52
C GLU A 229 -11.20 9.40 13.38
N ARG A 230 -11.67 8.96 12.21
CA ARG A 230 -12.00 9.82 11.05
C ARG A 230 -13.50 10.02 10.87
N MET A 231 -14.31 9.36 11.72
CA MET A 231 -15.76 9.44 11.66
C MET A 231 -16.24 10.53 12.61
N ASN A 232 -16.71 11.64 12.06
CA ASN A 232 -17.33 12.71 12.83
C ASN A 232 -18.84 12.46 13.05
N GLU A 233 -19.41 11.44 12.39
CA GLU A 233 -20.82 11.09 12.40
C GLU A 233 -21.01 9.57 12.54
N LEU A 234 -22.25 9.14 12.80
CA LEU A 234 -22.61 7.73 12.86
C LEU A 234 -22.83 7.18 11.42
N PHE A 235 -21.85 6.49 10.89
CA PHE A 235 -21.94 5.84 9.57
C PHE A 235 -22.63 4.48 9.60
N PHE A 236 -22.84 3.90 10.79
CA PHE A 236 -23.58 2.66 11.02
C PHE A 236 -24.13 2.67 12.46
N PRO A 237 -25.24 1.95 12.75
CA PRO A 237 -25.96 2.06 14.02
C PRO A 237 -25.13 1.63 15.24
N SER A 238 -24.31 0.58 15.11
CA SER A 238 -23.44 0.11 16.18
C SER A 238 -22.29 -0.76 15.66
N ALA A 239 -21.19 -0.84 16.42
CA ALA A 239 -20.08 -1.74 16.14
C ALA A 239 -20.54 -3.22 16.05
N ARG A 240 -21.50 -3.64 16.88
CA ARG A 240 -22.06 -4.99 16.87
C ARG A 240 -22.80 -5.29 15.57
N GLU A 241 -23.57 -4.33 15.09
CA GLU A 241 -24.32 -4.46 13.85
C GLU A 241 -23.38 -4.50 12.64
N TYR A 242 -22.39 -3.59 12.60
CA TYR A 242 -21.36 -3.63 11.57
C TYR A 242 -20.66 -4.99 11.54
N SER A 243 -20.19 -5.50 12.66
CA SER A 243 -19.50 -6.79 12.74
C SER A 243 -20.40 -7.94 12.27
N ARG A 244 -21.69 -7.90 12.58
CA ARG A 244 -22.67 -8.91 12.16
C ARG A 244 -22.84 -8.95 10.64
N TYR A 245 -22.94 -7.80 9.98
CA TYR A 245 -23.22 -7.72 8.53
C TYR A 245 -21.98 -7.73 7.65
N PHE A 246 -20.87 -7.16 8.11
CA PHE A 246 -19.67 -6.96 7.31
C PHE A 246 -18.40 -7.56 7.91
N GLY A 247 -18.41 -7.98 9.18
CA GLY A 247 -17.23 -8.56 9.83
C GLY A 247 -16.89 -9.95 9.28
N LEU A 248 -15.60 -10.23 9.06
CA LEU A 248 -15.13 -11.54 8.67
C LEU A 248 -14.96 -12.43 9.91
N ASN A 249 -15.79 -13.46 10.01
CA ASN A 249 -15.83 -14.43 11.11
C ASN A 249 -15.57 -15.85 10.61
N SER A 250 -15.55 -16.84 11.52
CA SER A 250 -15.26 -18.23 11.22
C SER A 250 -16.27 -18.87 10.26
N ASP A 251 -17.56 -18.47 10.30
CA ASP A 251 -18.57 -18.96 9.37
C ASP A 251 -18.28 -18.50 7.96
N ARG A 252 -18.01 -17.23 7.76
CA ARG A 252 -17.65 -16.64 6.48
C ARG A 252 -16.32 -17.18 5.94
N ILE A 253 -15.35 -17.46 6.81
CA ILE A 253 -14.11 -18.17 6.40
C ILE A 253 -14.42 -19.53 5.81
N ARG A 254 -15.37 -20.30 6.38
CA ARG A 254 -15.75 -21.62 5.84
C ARG A 254 -16.43 -21.51 4.47
N SER A 255 -17.12 -20.43 4.20
CA SER A 255 -17.80 -20.18 2.92
C SER A 255 -16.87 -19.74 1.79
N LEU A 256 -15.65 -19.29 2.10
CA LEU A 256 -14.65 -18.93 1.09
C LEU A 256 -14.20 -20.17 0.28
N LYS A 257 -13.75 -19.97 -0.96
CA LYS A 257 -13.06 -21.00 -1.75
C LYS A 257 -11.93 -21.66 -0.92
N PRO A 258 -11.62 -22.94 -1.16
CA PRO A 258 -10.58 -23.65 -0.39
C PRO A 258 -9.23 -22.95 -0.35
N ASP A 259 -8.78 -22.40 -1.49
CA ASP A 259 -7.49 -21.73 -1.64
C ASP A 259 -7.55 -20.20 -1.39
N ALA A 260 -8.72 -19.68 -1.00
CA ALA A 260 -8.89 -18.25 -0.79
C ALA A 260 -8.04 -17.72 0.36
N ILE A 261 -7.52 -16.49 0.19
CA ILE A 261 -6.67 -15.82 1.19
C ILE A 261 -7.38 -14.67 1.87
N VAL A 262 -7.03 -14.46 3.14
CA VAL A 262 -7.52 -13.36 3.99
C VAL A 262 -6.43 -12.33 4.17
N MET A 263 -6.74 -11.08 3.87
CA MET A 263 -5.83 -9.94 3.86
C MET A 263 -6.32 -8.80 4.73
N HIS A 264 -5.40 -8.01 5.23
CA HIS A 264 -5.70 -6.77 5.96
C HIS A 264 -4.48 -5.83 5.94
N PRO A 265 -4.61 -4.55 5.56
CA PRO A 265 -3.48 -3.63 5.50
C PRO A 265 -2.94 -3.22 6.88
N GLY A 266 -3.71 -3.50 7.95
CA GLY A 266 -3.40 -3.16 9.33
C GLY A 266 -3.40 -1.63 9.63
N PRO A 267 -3.53 -1.26 10.91
CA PRO A 267 -3.82 -2.14 12.07
C PRO A 267 -5.24 -2.70 12.05
N MET A 268 -5.50 -3.81 12.74
CA MET A 268 -6.82 -4.43 12.82
C MET A 268 -7.57 -4.02 14.08
N ASN A 269 -8.90 -3.86 13.98
CA ASN A 269 -9.81 -3.81 15.14
C ASN A 269 -10.42 -5.21 15.32
N ARG A 270 -9.72 -6.07 16.07
CA ARG A 270 -10.16 -7.44 16.33
C ARG A 270 -11.52 -7.46 17.02
N GLY A 271 -12.45 -8.26 16.49
CA GLY A 271 -13.84 -8.33 16.96
C GLY A 271 -14.78 -7.32 16.30
N LEU A 272 -14.27 -6.42 15.47
CA LEU A 272 -15.08 -5.48 14.69
C LEU A 272 -15.13 -5.91 13.21
N GLU A 273 -14.13 -5.55 12.40
CA GLU A 273 -14.08 -5.93 10.99
C GLU A 273 -13.58 -7.36 10.77
N ILE A 274 -12.81 -7.92 11.72
CA ILE A 274 -12.25 -9.26 11.61
C ILE A 274 -12.14 -9.92 12.99
N THR A 275 -12.54 -11.19 13.11
CA THR A 275 -12.34 -11.96 14.33
C THR A 275 -10.90 -12.44 14.49
N ALA A 276 -10.50 -12.84 15.70
CA ALA A 276 -9.17 -13.37 15.95
C ALA A 276 -8.92 -14.65 15.13
N ASP A 277 -9.88 -15.56 15.07
CA ASP A 277 -9.77 -16.81 14.30
C ASP A 277 -9.58 -16.55 12.80
N ALA A 278 -10.23 -15.52 12.26
CA ALA A 278 -10.07 -15.14 10.86
C ALA A 278 -8.70 -14.49 10.59
N ALA A 279 -8.23 -13.66 11.52
CA ALA A 279 -6.97 -12.94 11.39
C ALA A 279 -5.73 -13.83 11.55
N ASP A 280 -5.83 -14.86 12.40
CA ASP A 280 -4.71 -15.73 12.76
C ASP A 280 -4.84 -17.15 12.17
N GLY A 281 -5.92 -17.40 11.41
CA GLY A 281 -6.20 -18.70 10.78
C GLY A 281 -5.29 -19.02 9.59
N ALA A 282 -5.33 -20.28 9.15
CA ALA A 282 -4.45 -20.81 8.08
C ALA A 282 -4.57 -20.09 6.72
N ARG A 283 -5.69 -19.41 6.46
CA ARG A 283 -5.90 -18.62 5.23
C ARG A 283 -5.41 -17.18 5.33
N SER A 284 -5.00 -16.75 6.53
CA SER A 284 -4.51 -15.40 6.76
C SER A 284 -3.10 -15.23 6.24
N VAL A 285 -2.93 -14.25 5.34
CA VAL A 285 -1.61 -13.83 4.84
C VAL A 285 -1.21 -12.43 5.34
N ILE A 286 -1.87 -11.95 6.41
CA ILE A 286 -1.73 -10.58 6.94
C ILE A 286 -0.29 -10.28 7.38
N VAL A 287 0.36 -11.22 8.06
CA VAL A 287 1.76 -11.04 8.48
C VAL A 287 2.71 -11.10 7.28
N GLU A 288 2.41 -11.96 6.31
CA GLU A 288 3.19 -12.05 5.07
C GLU A 288 3.09 -10.77 4.23
N GLN A 289 1.90 -10.10 4.18
CA GLN A 289 1.78 -8.78 3.55
C GLN A 289 2.81 -7.78 4.10
N VAL A 290 3.08 -7.81 5.39
CA VAL A 290 4.08 -6.92 6.01
C VAL A 290 5.49 -7.22 5.49
N ALA A 291 5.86 -8.50 5.39
CA ALA A 291 7.15 -8.95 4.86
C ALA A 291 7.27 -8.59 3.36
N ASN A 292 6.25 -8.89 2.57
CA ASN A 292 6.17 -8.57 1.15
C ASN A 292 6.29 -7.06 0.90
N GLY A 293 5.84 -6.25 1.87
CA GLY A 293 6.00 -4.80 1.83
C GLY A 293 7.45 -4.33 1.77
N VAL A 294 8.37 -5.04 2.40
CA VAL A 294 9.81 -4.71 2.32
C VAL A 294 10.33 -5.00 0.91
N SER A 295 9.99 -6.14 0.32
CA SER A 295 10.42 -6.54 -1.02
C SER A 295 9.91 -5.58 -2.11
N ILE A 296 8.64 -5.18 -2.03
CA ILE A 296 8.05 -4.18 -2.94
C ILE A 296 8.76 -2.83 -2.80
N ARG A 297 9.04 -2.38 -1.59
CA ARG A 297 9.72 -1.10 -1.36
C ARG A 297 11.17 -1.14 -1.83
N MET A 298 11.86 -2.28 -1.72
CA MET A 298 13.16 -2.49 -2.35
C MET A 298 13.06 -2.38 -3.86
N ALA A 299 12.09 -3.05 -4.49
CA ALA A 299 11.89 -3.00 -5.93
C ALA A 299 11.61 -1.57 -6.43
N VAL A 300 10.72 -0.84 -5.74
CA VAL A 300 10.40 0.56 -6.07
C VAL A 300 11.64 1.45 -5.98
N LEU A 301 12.40 1.37 -4.88
CA LEU A 301 13.61 2.17 -4.70
C LEU A 301 14.68 1.82 -5.73
N TYR A 302 14.85 0.54 -6.03
CA TYR A 302 15.79 0.07 -7.04
C TYR A 302 15.44 0.62 -8.44
N LEU A 303 14.20 0.46 -8.87
CA LEU A 303 13.75 0.90 -10.19
C LEU A 303 13.79 2.43 -10.38
N LEU A 304 13.55 3.18 -9.30
CA LEU A 304 13.61 4.65 -9.34
C LEU A 304 15.04 5.20 -9.32
N LEU A 305 15.96 4.57 -8.60
CA LEU A 305 17.26 5.16 -8.30
C LEU A 305 18.45 4.45 -8.96
N ALA A 306 18.36 3.16 -9.27
CA ALA A 306 19.39 2.39 -9.95
C ALA A 306 19.08 2.15 -11.44
N GLY A 307 17.80 2.02 -11.81
CA GLY A 307 17.37 1.71 -13.17
C GLY A 307 17.63 2.81 -14.21
N ASN A 308 18.03 4.01 -13.80
CA ASN A 308 18.43 5.11 -14.68
C ASN A 308 19.95 5.29 -14.82
N GLN A 309 20.75 4.42 -14.26
CA GLN A 309 22.17 4.39 -14.57
C GLN A 309 22.33 3.55 -15.84
N GLU A 310 22.54 4.21 -16.99
CA GLU A 310 23.20 3.58 -18.14
C GLU A 310 24.44 2.85 -17.60
N ILE A 311 24.53 1.56 -17.92
CA ILE A 311 25.75 0.77 -17.71
C ILE A 311 26.79 1.35 -18.68
N GLY A 312 27.39 2.44 -18.32
CA GLY A 312 28.32 3.18 -19.16
C GLY A 312 29.05 4.26 -18.40
N ALA A 313 30.13 3.87 -17.82
CA ALA A 313 31.22 4.66 -17.28
C ALA A 313 31.46 4.41 -15.79
N THR A 314 32.25 3.40 -15.48
CA THR A 314 33.56 3.70 -14.88
C THR A 314 34.31 2.39 -14.61
N LEU A 315 35.27 2.15 -15.39
CA LEU A 315 36.55 1.58 -14.96
C LEU A 315 37.47 2.75 -14.65
#